data_070f0cbf18787e28c727c2cef1668358
#
_entry.id   070f0cbf18787e28c727c2cef1668358
#
_cell.length_a   1.000
_cell.length_b   1.000
_cell.length_c   1.000
_cell.angle_alpha   90.00
_cell.angle_beta   90.00
_cell.angle_gamma   90.00
#
_symmetry.space_group_name_H-M   'P 1'
#
loop_
_entity.id
_entity.type
_entity.pdbx_description
1 polymer ?
#
loop_
_entity_poly.entity_id
_entity_poly.type
_entity_poly.pdbx_seq_one_letter_code
_entity_poly.pdbx_strand_id
1 'polypeptide(L)'
;MPQHIPFVEDLLARMTLDEKIGQMTQPEKNSVKPGDVARLGLGSVLSGGGGNPDPNSPRGWRDMVTAFIAEAQESRLKIPLLYGSDAVHGHNNVVGATIFPHNVGLGATNDPELLRRIGRATALEAAATNVRWAFAPAVSIPQDFRWGRSYEGYGQDPALVGRLAAALVEGFKGEGWNSATAVLPSVKHFIADGATDWGSGKRARMTDPDHDRTLAIAQMGEDFVTLLDKGAWQIDQGDSTIDEETLRAVHLPPYRAAIEAGALNVMVSYSSWQGLKMHAHCYLITDVLKGELGFEGFVVSDWEGVQQVSPDFDTAVRESVNAGVDMVMVPFDYESFIASLRRAVEAGEVSGERIDDAVRRILNTKHALGLFGQPHTDPALLSEVGSDAHRALAREAAAKSAVLLKNGGVFPLPEDARLLVAGKAADDLGLQCGGWTITWMGGEGATTTGTTLLEGLRAGAGGRRIEYAPAGEGEERFPVGLVVLAEEPYAEGMGDRSSLALTDEHRALVARMRARCDQVAVVLYSGRPLIVAPDLEGWDAFVAAWLPGSEGAGLADVLLGARPFTGRLSFDWPRTLADLPRREGSDALFRVGAGQTTDVAEERSPVTG
;
A
#
# COMPACT_ATOMS: atom_id res chain seq x y z
N MET A 1 22.07 19.12 -4.47
CA MET A 1 22.50 19.22 -3.04
C MET A 1 21.34 19.82 -2.28
N PRO A 2 21.08 19.40 -1.02
CA PRO A 2 19.95 19.94 -0.26
C PRO A 2 20.12 21.44 -0.05
N GLN A 3 18.98 22.13 0.01
CA GLN A 3 18.94 23.58 0.21
C GLN A 3 19.55 23.96 1.57
N HIS A 4 20.39 25.01 1.63
CA HIS A 4 20.90 25.56 2.86
C HIS A 4 19.94 26.61 3.42
N ILE A 5 19.06 26.18 4.36
CA ILE A 5 18.12 27.06 5.04
C ILE A 5 18.81 27.65 6.28
N PRO A 6 18.94 28.97 6.44
CA PRO A 6 19.70 29.57 7.55
C PRO A 6 19.27 29.08 8.94
N PHE A 7 17.98 28.91 9.16
CA PHE A 7 17.44 28.37 10.42
C PHE A 7 17.94 26.93 10.68
N VAL A 8 17.96 26.08 9.63
CA VAL A 8 18.39 24.68 9.74
C VAL A 8 19.89 24.60 9.95
N GLU A 9 20.69 25.45 9.27
CA GLU A 9 22.13 25.49 9.43
C GLU A 9 22.54 25.94 10.86
N ASP A 10 21.86 26.95 11.42
CA ASP A 10 22.08 27.35 12.82
C ASP A 10 21.75 26.19 13.79
N LEU A 11 20.62 25.50 13.55
CA LEU A 11 20.22 24.38 14.40
C LEU A 11 21.25 23.24 14.30
N LEU A 12 21.64 22.87 13.09
CA LEU A 12 22.62 21.81 12.81
C LEU A 12 23.99 22.08 13.48
N ALA A 13 24.44 23.35 13.46
CA ALA A 13 25.69 23.77 14.09
C ALA A 13 25.67 23.65 15.63
N ARG A 14 24.49 23.69 16.26
CA ARG A 14 24.31 23.55 17.70
C ARG A 14 24.10 22.10 18.16
N MET A 15 23.87 21.18 17.26
CA MET A 15 23.64 19.76 17.57
C MET A 15 24.96 19.06 17.94
N THR A 16 24.89 18.21 18.94
CA THR A 16 25.93 17.21 19.24
C THR A 16 25.83 16.05 18.24
N LEU A 17 26.87 15.24 18.15
CA LEU A 17 26.84 14.02 17.31
C LEU A 17 25.67 13.10 17.71
N ASP A 18 25.43 12.92 19.01
CA ASP A 18 24.35 12.07 19.51
C ASP A 18 22.97 12.56 19.10
N GLU A 19 22.73 13.87 19.15
CA GLU A 19 21.48 14.47 18.68
C GLU A 19 21.31 14.35 17.17
N LYS A 20 22.40 14.43 16.40
CA LYS A 20 22.36 14.18 14.96
C LYS A 20 21.99 12.74 14.64
N ILE A 21 22.62 11.78 15.30
CA ILE A 21 22.30 10.35 15.16
C ILE A 21 20.86 10.06 15.60
N GLY A 22 20.40 10.69 16.70
CA GLY A 22 19.00 10.59 17.14
C GLY A 22 18.02 11.01 16.05
N GLN A 23 18.31 12.12 15.33
CA GLN A 23 17.46 12.54 14.21
C GLN A 23 17.44 11.55 13.04
N MET A 24 18.47 10.73 12.87
CA MET A 24 18.57 9.68 11.85
C MET A 24 17.89 8.36 12.28
N THR A 25 17.28 8.30 13.45
CA THR A 25 16.74 7.08 14.07
C THR A 25 15.22 7.09 14.09
N GLN A 26 14.60 5.99 13.61
CA GLN A 26 13.14 5.77 13.58
C GLN A 26 12.79 4.40 14.18
N PRO A 27 12.46 4.30 15.48
CA PRO A 27 11.93 3.07 16.10
C PRO A 27 10.43 2.90 15.93
N GLU A 28 9.94 1.68 16.17
CA GLU A 28 8.51 1.36 16.30
C GLU A 28 8.00 1.74 17.69
N LYS A 29 6.79 2.27 17.78
CA LYS A 29 6.22 2.90 18.98
C LYS A 29 6.19 2.01 20.23
N ASN A 30 5.99 0.68 20.07
CA ASN A 30 5.95 -0.26 21.21
C ASN A 30 7.34 -0.57 21.78
N SER A 31 8.40 -0.31 21.01
CA SER A 31 9.78 -0.52 21.41
C SER A 31 10.37 0.68 22.14
N VAL A 32 9.80 1.87 21.95
CA VAL A 32 10.30 3.12 22.54
C VAL A 32 10.03 3.13 24.05
N LYS A 33 11.11 3.23 24.82
CA LYS A 33 10.99 3.36 26.28
C LYS A 33 10.57 4.78 26.66
N PRO A 34 9.75 4.95 27.71
CA PRO A 34 9.38 6.29 28.18
C PRO A 34 10.61 7.17 28.46
N GLY A 35 10.61 8.38 27.93
CA GLY A 35 11.71 9.32 28.05
C GLY A 35 12.78 9.23 26.95
N ASP A 36 12.78 8.18 26.13
CA ASP A 36 13.82 7.98 25.10
C ASP A 36 13.69 8.95 23.92
N VAL A 37 12.48 9.38 23.58
CA VAL A 37 12.29 10.37 22.52
C VAL A 37 13.03 11.66 22.84
N ALA A 38 12.90 12.15 24.07
CA ALA A 38 13.60 13.35 24.52
C ALA A 38 15.10 13.11 24.78
N ARG A 39 15.42 12.00 25.47
CA ARG A 39 16.80 11.67 25.87
C ARG A 39 17.73 11.46 24.69
N LEU A 40 17.25 10.75 23.66
CA LEU A 40 18.03 10.42 22.47
C LEU A 40 17.83 11.42 21.32
N GLY A 41 16.86 12.33 21.45
CA GLY A 41 16.52 13.28 20.40
C GLY A 41 16.04 12.59 19.12
N LEU A 42 15.17 11.56 19.25
CA LEU A 42 14.70 10.76 18.12
C LEU A 42 14.05 11.62 17.05
N GLY A 43 14.43 11.37 15.79
CA GLY A 43 13.91 12.12 14.64
C GLY A 43 12.49 11.74 14.27
N SER A 44 12.16 10.49 14.48
CA SER A 44 10.87 9.92 14.13
C SER A 44 10.51 8.76 15.05
N VAL A 45 9.22 8.45 15.13
CA VAL A 45 8.63 7.20 15.64
C VAL A 45 7.58 6.76 14.64
N LEU A 46 7.35 5.46 14.50
CA LEU A 46 6.35 4.94 13.59
C LEU A 46 5.41 3.93 14.26
N SER A 47 4.24 3.77 13.64
CA SER A 47 3.39 2.59 13.78
C SER A 47 3.46 1.79 12.50
N GLY A 48 3.94 0.54 12.57
CA GLY A 48 3.75 -0.45 11.52
C GLY A 48 2.33 -1.00 11.51
N GLY A 49 2.02 -1.87 10.55
CA GLY A 49 0.73 -2.55 10.47
C GLY A 49 0.40 -3.32 11.76
N GLY A 50 -0.59 -2.84 12.51
CA GLY A 50 -0.94 -3.36 13.84
C GLY A 50 -0.31 -2.62 15.02
N GLY A 51 0.52 -1.60 14.78
CA GLY A 51 1.05 -0.70 15.82
C GLY A 51 0.03 0.33 16.30
N ASN A 52 -1.21 -0.09 16.58
CA ASN A 52 -2.30 0.77 17.02
C ASN A 52 -2.33 0.96 18.55
N PRO A 53 -3.02 2.02 19.05
CA PRO A 53 -3.36 2.17 20.46
C PRO A 53 -4.49 1.20 20.86
N ASP A 54 -4.74 1.09 22.16
CA ASP A 54 -5.91 0.43 22.72
C ASP A 54 -6.73 1.47 23.51
N PRO A 55 -7.99 1.78 23.10
CA PRO A 55 -8.68 1.25 21.91
C PRO A 55 -8.14 1.80 20.58
N ASN A 56 -8.21 1.00 19.51
CA ASN A 56 -7.92 1.46 18.14
C ASN A 56 -9.07 2.37 17.68
N SER A 57 -8.90 3.65 17.81
CA SER A 57 -9.88 4.67 17.43
C SER A 57 -9.18 5.95 17.02
N PRO A 58 -9.82 6.85 16.24
CA PRO A 58 -9.20 8.12 15.82
C PRO A 58 -8.68 8.95 17.01
N ARG A 59 -9.43 8.99 18.11
CA ARG A 59 -9.02 9.70 19.34
C ARG A 59 -7.82 8.99 20.00
N GLY A 60 -7.86 7.66 20.13
CA GLY A 60 -6.77 6.88 20.72
C GLY A 60 -5.45 7.10 19.96
N TRP A 61 -5.51 7.09 18.61
CA TRP A 61 -4.36 7.39 17.77
C TRP A 61 -3.84 8.81 18.02
N ARG A 62 -4.74 9.81 18.02
CA ARG A 62 -4.36 11.19 18.26
C ARG A 62 -3.70 11.36 19.63
N ASP A 63 -4.27 10.80 20.68
CA ASP A 63 -3.75 10.90 22.04
C ASP A 63 -2.36 10.25 22.15
N MET A 64 -2.18 9.07 21.56
CA MET A 64 -0.90 8.35 21.49
C MET A 64 0.16 9.17 20.75
N VAL A 65 -0.11 9.64 19.55
CA VAL A 65 0.85 10.41 18.74
C VAL A 65 1.16 11.75 19.42
N THR A 66 0.17 12.39 20.05
CA THR A 66 0.36 13.64 20.80
C THR A 66 1.36 13.46 21.95
N ALA A 67 1.31 12.31 22.65
CA ALA A 67 2.25 12.04 23.74
C ALA A 67 3.71 11.97 23.24
N PHE A 68 3.97 11.29 22.12
CA PHE A 68 5.31 11.24 21.53
C PHE A 68 5.80 12.63 21.05
N ILE A 69 4.91 13.43 20.45
CA ILE A 69 5.25 14.80 20.02
C ILE A 69 5.56 15.67 21.24
N ALA A 70 4.79 15.55 22.32
CA ALA A 70 5.02 16.31 23.55
C ALA A 70 6.36 15.95 24.18
N GLU A 71 6.70 14.65 24.25
CA GLU A 71 7.99 14.19 24.78
C GLU A 71 9.19 14.77 23.98
N ALA A 72 9.09 14.85 22.65
CA ALA A 72 10.14 15.45 21.83
C ALA A 72 10.40 16.93 22.18
N GLN A 73 9.38 17.66 22.66
CA GLN A 73 9.52 19.07 23.09
C GLN A 73 10.27 19.22 24.43
N GLU A 74 10.50 18.12 25.14
CA GLU A 74 11.32 18.12 26.39
C GLU A 74 12.83 17.98 26.10
N SER A 75 13.21 17.64 24.84
CA SER A 75 14.61 17.56 24.42
C SER A 75 15.30 18.94 24.43
N ARG A 76 16.63 18.94 24.53
CA ARG A 76 17.44 20.17 24.63
C ARG A 76 17.19 21.19 23.51
N LEU A 77 17.06 20.70 22.27
CA LEU A 77 16.88 21.56 21.09
C LEU A 77 15.41 21.65 20.64
N LYS A 78 14.51 20.87 21.25
CA LYS A 78 13.07 20.86 20.97
C LYS A 78 12.76 20.64 19.49
N ILE A 79 13.56 19.78 18.83
CA ILE A 79 13.33 19.43 17.43
C ILE A 79 12.03 18.59 17.36
N PRO A 80 11.05 18.99 16.55
CA PRO A 80 9.77 18.28 16.49
C PRO A 80 9.93 16.86 15.98
N LEU A 81 9.14 15.94 16.57
CA LEU A 81 9.04 14.56 16.10
C LEU A 81 8.22 14.49 14.80
N LEU A 82 8.66 13.65 13.88
CA LEU A 82 7.88 13.27 12.69
C LEU A 82 7.32 11.87 12.90
N TYR A 83 5.99 11.75 13.08
CA TYR A 83 5.36 10.44 13.31
C TYR A 83 4.88 9.82 11.98
N GLY A 84 5.29 8.57 11.72
CA GLY A 84 4.98 7.82 10.50
C GLY A 84 3.99 6.68 10.70
N SER A 85 3.24 6.34 9.65
CA SER A 85 2.34 5.19 9.62
C SER A 85 2.12 4.67 8.19
N ASP A 86 1.80 3.39 8.07
CA ASP A 86 1.43 2.73 6.81
C ASP A 86 0.02 3.15 6.34
N ALA A 87 -0.10 4.36 5.82
CA ALA A 87 -1.34 4.85 5.22
C ALA A 87 -1.34 4.58 3.70
N VAL A 88 -1.37 3.29 3.32
CA VAL A 88 -1.14 2.84 1.94
C VAL A 88 -2.38 2.88 1.06
N HIS A 89 -3.58 2.77 1.64
CA HIS A 89 -4.86 2.91 0.92
C HIS A 89 -5.95 3.60 1.78
N GLY A 90 -5.67 4.80 2.21
CA GLY A 90 -6.35 5.55 3.26
C GLY A 90 -5.54 5.51 4.55
N HIS A 91 -6.09 6.02 5.65
CA HIS A 91 -5.45 5.89 6.97
C HIS A 91 -5.78 4.51 7.57
N ASN A 92 -5.37 3.47 6.86
CA ASN A 92 -5.87 2.09 6.94
C ASN A 92 -5.62 1.36 8.26
N ASN A 93 -4.77 1.88 9.15
CA ASN A 93 -4.51 1.26 10.46
C ASN A 93 -5.53 1.70 11.53
N VAL A 94 -6.36 2.69 11.23
CA VAL A 94 -7.32 3.29 12.17
C VAL A 94 -8.72 2.73 11.94
N VAL A 95 -9.31 2.10 12.96
CA VAL A 95 -10.71 1.65 12.89
C VAL A 95 -11.63 2.86 12.71
N GLY A 96 -12.46 2.80 11.69
CA GLY A 96 -13.39 3.88 11.32
C GLY A 96 -12.85 4.87 10.29
N ALA A 97 -11.56 4.82 9.95
CA ALA A 97 -11.03 5.59 8.82
C ALA A 97 -11.53 5.02 7.49
N THR A 98 -11.53 5.87 6.46
CA THR A 98 -11.93 5.47 5.11
C THR A 98 -10.85 4.60 4.47
N ILE A 99 -11.22 3.40 4.05
CA ILE A 99 -10.33 2.49 3.32
C ILE A 99 -10.66 2.59 1.82
N PHE A 100 -9.71 3.09 1.03
CA PHE A 100 -9.84 3.17 -0.42
C PHE A 100 -9.47 1.85 -1.10
N PRO A 101 -9.85 1.64 -2.38
CA PRO A 101 -9.32 0.51 -3.14
C PRO A 101 -7.79 0.50 -3.13
N HIS A 102 -7.20 -0.69 -3.13
CA HIS A 102 -5.76 -0.82 -3.33
C HIS A 102 -5.32 -0.33 -4.71
N ASN A 103 -4.04 -0.01 -4.86
CA ASN A 103 -3.46 0.58 -6.06
C ASN A 103 -3.74 -0.23 -7.34
N VAL A 104 -3.79 -1.56 -7.26
CA VAL A 104 -4.17 -2.42 -8.38
C VAL A 104 -5.54 -2.05 -8.97
N GLY A 105 -6.51 -1.72 -8.12
CA GLY A 105 -7.82 -1.21 -8.51
C GLY A 105 -7.77 0.26 -8.93
N LEU A 106 -7.04 1.09 -8.20
CA LEU A 106 -6.88 2.51 -8.54
C LEU A 106 -6.18 2.72 -9.88
N GLY A 107 -5.23 1.86 -10.24
CA GLY A 107 -4.62 1.85 -11.56
C GLY A 107 -5.61 1.61 -12.69
N ALA A 108 -6.60 0.75 -12.47
CA ALA A 108 -7.66 0.48 -13.44
C ALA A 108 -8.59 1.69 -13.68
N THR A 109 -8.61 2.66 -12.79
CA THR A 109 -9.38 3.91 -12.99
C THR A 109 -8.75 4.83 -14.02
N ASN A 110 -7.41 4.83 -14.15
CA ASN A 110 -6.62 5.77 -14.95
C ASN A 110 -7.04 7.24 -14.72
N ASP A 111 -7.36 7.60 -13.49
CA ASP A 111 -7.93 8.90 -13.11
C ASP A 111 -7.03 9.63 -12.09
N PRO A 112 -6.06 10.46 -12.55
CA PRO A 112 -5.19 11.21 -11.65
C PRO A 112 -5.94 12.16 -10.71
N GLU A 113 -7.07 12.75 -11.16
CA GLU A 113 -7.85 13.64 -10.31
C GLU A 113 -8.50 12.89 -9.14
N LEU A 114 -8.99 11.68 -9.39
CA LEU A 114 -9.46 10.79 -8.32
C LEU A 114 -8.35 10.51 -7.32
N LEU A 115 -7.14 10.19 -7.79
CA LEU A 115 -5.97 9.92 -6.93
C LEU A 115 -5.58 11.15 -6.10
N ARG A 116 -5.62 12.36 -6.68
CA ARG A 116 -5.36 13.59 -5.96
C ARG A 116 -6.37 13.81 -4.82
N ARG A 117 -7.66 13.56 -5.08
CA ARG A 117 -8.72 13.64 -4.07
C ARG A 117 -8.56 12.58 -2.97
N ILE A 118 -8.18 11.35 -3.32
CA ILE A 118 -7.89 10.27 -2.38
C ILE A 118 -6.68 10.65 -1.50
N GLY A 119 -5.60 11.14 -2.09
CA GLY A 119 -4.44 11.63 -1.35
C GLY A 119 -4.80 12.75 -0.37
N ARG A 120 -5.69 13.67 -0.77
CA ARG A 120 -6.16 14.75 0.10
C ARG A 120 -7.00 14.22 1.27
N ALA A 121 -7.93 13.30 1.03
CA ALA A 121 -8.75 12.67 2.06
C ALA A 121 -7.88 11.88 3.05
N THR A 122 -6.93 11.09 2.55
CA THR A 122 -5.97 10.34 3.37
C THR A 122 -5.12 11.28 4.24
N ALA A 123 -4.65 12.40 3.66
CA ALA A 123 -3.89 13.39 4.42
C ALA A 123 -4.71 14.06 5.53
N LEU A 124 -5.99 14.35 5.29
CA LEU A 124 -6.87 14.93 6.31
C LEU A 124 -7.11 13.93 7.46
N GLU A 125 -7.39 12.68 7.16
CA GLU A 125 -7.61 11.64 8.18
C GLU A 125 -6.32 11.33 8.97
N ALA A 126 -5.15 11.27 8.31
CA ALA A 126 -3.87 11.08 8.98
C ALA A 126 -3.51 12.30 9.87
N ALA A 127 -3.65 13.51 9.33
CA ALA A 127 -3.43 14.75 10.11
C ALA A 127 -4.38 14.84 11.32
N ALA A 128 -5.63 14.35 11.21
CA ALA A 128 -6.59 14.31 12.31
C ALA A 128 -6.04 13.56 13.53
N THR A 129 -5.19 12.56 13.31
CA THR A 129 -4.53 11.75 14.35
C THR A 129 -3.11 12.23 14.69
N ASN A 130 -2.67 13.41 14.21
CA ASN A 130 -1.31 13.94 14.28
C ASN A 130 -0.25 13.12 13.51
N VAL A 131 -0.64 12.12 12.70
CA VAL A 131 0.27 11.43 11.79
C VAL A 131 0.58 12.36 10.62
N ARG A 132 1.86 12.76 10.49
CA ARG A 132 2.31 13.70 9.48
C ARG A 132 3.22 13.06 8.42
N TRP A 133 3.32 11.73 8.43
CA TRP A 133 4.09 10.97 7.47
C TRP A 133 3.37 9.67 7.11
N ALA A 134 3.06 9.47 5.82
CA ALA A 134 2.43 8.29 5.26
C ALA A 134 3.46 7.50 4.42
N PHE A 135 3.56 6.18 4.63
CA PHE A 135 4.45 5.32 3.85
C PHE A 135 3.76 4.89 2.54
N ALA A 136 3.41 5.88 1.71
CA ALA A 136 2.75 5.78 0.42
C ALA A 136 3.13 6.98 -0.47
N PRO A 137 3.05 6.85 -1.82
CA PRO A 137 2.62 5.71 -2.61
C PRO A 137 3.71 4.66 -2.84
N ALA A 138 3.30 3.38 -2.98
CA ALA A 138 4.12 2.40 -3.68
C ALA A 138 4.01 2.64 -5.18
N VAL A 139 5.18 2.75 -5.86
CA VAL A 139 5.27 2.99 -7.31
C VAL A 139 5.94 1.84 -8.05
N SER A 140 5.96 0.68 -7.41
CA SER A 140 6.48 -0.57 -7.95
C SER A 140 5.73 -0.97 -9.21
N ILE A 141 6.44 -1.56 -10.17
CA ILE A 141 5.88 -2.10 -11.42
C ILE A 141 6.02 -3.62 -11.40
N PRO A 142 5.00 -4.36 -10.91
CA PRO A 142 5.02 -5.81 -10.84
C PRO A 142 5.14 -6.45 -12.22
N GLN A 143 6.16 -7.30 -12.41
CA GLN A 143 6.35 -8.10 -13.61
C GLN A 143 5.90 -9.55 -13.42
N ASP A 144 5.93 -10.04 -12.19
CA ASP A 144 5.49 -11.38 -11.82
C ASP A 144 4.37 -11.31 -10.76
N PHE A 145 3.16 -11.69 -11.14
CA PHE A 145 1.99 -11.63 -10.25
C PHE A 145 2.00 -12.70 -9.16
N ARG A 146 2.98 -13.60 -9.13
CA ARG A 146 3.22 -14.47 -7.96
C ARG A 146 3.70 -13.68 -6.75
N TRP A 147 4.18 -12.44 -6.96
CA TRP A 147 4.61 -11.54 -5.91
C TRP A 147 3.45 -11.02 -5.07
N GLY A 148 3.56 -11.17 -3.73
CA GLY A 148 2.53 -10.82 -2.78
C GLY A 148 2.21 -9.33 -2.70
N ARG A 149 3.11 -8.44 -3.17
CA ARG A 149 2.90 -6.98 -3.21
C ARG A 149 2.36 -6.47 -4.55
N SER A 150 1.94 -7.36 -5.45
CA SER A 150 1.41 -6.97 -6.76
C SER A 150 0.28 -5.95 -6.65
N TYR A 151 -0.58 -6.05 -5.64
CA TYR A 151 -1.71 -5.13 -5.45
C TYR A 151 -1.30 -3.72 -5.00
N GLU A 152 -0.06 -3.54 -4.52
CA GLU A 152 0.48 -2.22 -4.16
C GLU A 152 0.91 -1.42 -5.40
N GLY A 153 1.06 -2.06 -6.57
CA GLY A 153 1.37 -1.40 -7.83
C GLY A 153 0.13 -0.93 -8.59
N TYR A 154 0.22 0.24 -9.24
CA TYR A 154 -0.89 0.81 -10.03
C TYR A 154 -1.04 0.16 -11.41
N GLY A 155 0.03 -0.35 -12.01
CA GLY A 155 0.00 -0.87 -13.37
C GLY A 155 1.37 -1.28 -13.89
N GLN A 156 1.40 -1.78 -15.12
CA GLN A 156 2.63 -2.17 -15.81
C GLN A 156 3.22 -1.04 -16.68
N ASP A 157 2.47 0.04 -16.93
CA ASP A 157 2.95 1.20 -17.70
C ASP A 157 3.60 2.23 -16.78
N PRO A 158 4.93 2.49 -16.90
CA PRO A 158 5.63 3.49 -16.09
C PRO A 158 5.02 4.88 -16.14
N ALA A 159 4.47 5.28 -17.30
CA ALA A 159 3.87 6.58 -17.47
C ALA A 159 2.53 6.69 -16.71
N LEU A 160 1.72 5.65 -16.71
CA LEU A 160 0.50 5.59 -15.89
C LEU A 160 0.86 5.67 -14.40
N VAL A 161 1.79 4.83 -13.95
CA VAL A 161 2.21 4.79 -12.53
C VAL A 161 2.74 6.15 -12.09
N GLY A 162 3.59 6.80 -12.91
CA GLY A 162 4.12 8.13 -12.62
C GLY A 162 3.04 9.20 -12.50
N ARG A 163 2.05 9.23 -13.42
CA ARG A 163 0.93 10.20 -13.35
C ARG A 163 0.08 10.02 -12.10
N LEU A 164 -0.25 8.78 -11.74
CA LEU A 164 -1.07 8.48 -10.56
C LEU A 164 -0.32 8.78 -9.26
N ALA A 165 0.97 8.42 -9.18
CA ALA A 165 1.83 8.72 -8.05
C ALA A 165 1.99 10.23 -7.83
N ALA A 166 2.26 11.00 -8.90
CA ALA A 166 2.37 12.45 -8.84
C ALA A 166 1.08 13.09 -8.29
N ALA A 167 -0.07 12.66 -8.80
CA ALA A 167 -1.37 13.16 -8.34
C ALA A 167 -1.64 12.84 -6.85
N LEU A 168 -1.25 11.66 -6.39
CA LEU A 168 -1.37 11.30 -4.97
C LEU A 168 -0.46 12.17 -4.09
N VAL A 169 0.81 12.40 -4.51
CA VAL A 169 1.75 13.32 -3.84
C VAL A 169 1.17 14.73 -3.74
N GLU A 170 0.57 15.25 -4.82
CA GLU A 170 -0.12 16.55 -4.81
C GLU A 170 -1.29 16.55 -3.82
N GLY A 171 -2.06 15.49 -3.73
CA GLY A 171 -3.13 15.32 -2.76
C GLY A 171 -2.63 15.37 -1.32
N PHE A 172 -1.57 14.65 -0.99
CA PHE A 172 -0.92 14.67 0.33
C PHE A 172 -0.39 16.06 0.70
N LYS A 173 0.18 16.77 -0.26
CA LYS A 173 0.68 18.13 -0.09
C LYS A 173 -0.44 19.14 0.14
N GLY A 174 -1.58 18.98 -0.54
CA GLY A 174 -2.69 19.91 -0.48
C GLY A 174 -2.30 21.32 -0.91
N GLU A 175 -2.61 22.33 -0.09
CA GLU A 175 -2.31 23.74 -0.38
C GLU A 175 -0.81 24.09 -0.32
N GLY A 176 -0.01 23.22 0.28
CA GLY A 176 1.44 23.40 0.42
C GLY A 176 2.00 22.61 1.60
N TRP A 177 3.29 22.31 1.55
CA TRP A 177 3.94 21.52 2.61
C TRP A 177 3.83 22.13 4.01
N ASN A 178 3.79 23.46 4.11
CA ASN A 178 3.65 24.19 5.39
C ASN A 178 2.20 24.21 5.92
N SER A 179 1.25 23.62 5.23
CA SER A 179 -0.12 23.46 5.73
C SER A 179 -0.15 22.49 6.92
N ALA A 180 -0.94 22.80 7.94
CA ALA A 180 -1.15 21.93 9.10
C ALA A 180 -1.75 20.56 8.72
N THR A 181 -2.35 20.44 7.56
CA THR A 181 -2.99 19.22 7.04
C THR A 181 -2.19 18.54 5.93
N ALA A 182 -1.00 19.04 5.59
CA ALA A 182 -0.10 18.35 4.69
C ALA A 182 0.50 17.12 5.40
N VAL A 183 0.62 16.02 4.69
CA VAL A 183 1.25 14.78 5.17
C VAL A 183 2.37 14.40 4.21
N LEU A 184 3.54 14.10 4.74
CA LEU A 184 4.70 13.69 3.97
C LEU A 184 4.44 12.32 3.31
N PRO A 185 4.49 12.17 1.97
CA PRO A 185 4.48 10.84 1.35
C PRO A 185 5.86 10.22 1.34
N SER A 186 5.93 8.89 1.47
CA SER A 186 7.11 8.09 1.10
C SER A 186 6.87 7.45 -0.26
N VAL A 187 7.62 7.85 -1.26
CA VAL A 187 7.62 7.15 -2.56
C VAL A 187 8.44 5.89 -2.43
N LYS A 188 7.81 4.71 -2.65
CA LYS A 188 8.42 3.42 -2.31
C LYS A 188 8.16 2.34 -3.37
N HIS A 189 8.96 1.26 -3.40
CA HIS A 189 10.24 1.07 -2.71
C HIS A 189 11.36 1.24 -3.73
N PHE A 190 12.26 2.16 -3.48
CA PHE A 190 13.35 2.48 -4.39
C PHE A 190 14.45 1.41 -4.35
N ILE A 191 14.64 0.58 -5.41
CA ILE A 191 14.05 0.57 -6.73
C ILE A 191 13.98 -0.86 -7.26
N ALA A 192 13.06 -1.13 -8.20
CA ALA A 192 12.93 -2.39 -8.94
C ALA A 192 12.50 -3.62 -8.10
N ASP A 193 11.79 -3.42 -6.99
CA ASP A 193 11.19 -4.48 -6.18
C ASP A 193 10.15 -5.31 -6.96
N GLY A 194 9.43 -4.71 -7.91
CA GLY A 194 8.49 -5.39 -8.81
C GLY A 194 9.14 -6.24 -9.91
N ALA A 195 10.49 -6.25 -10.00
CA ALA A 195 11.26 -6.99 -11.01
C ALA A 195 12.20 -8.05 -10.41
N THR A 196 11.94 -8.48 -9.18
CA THR A 196 12.73 -9.53 -8.53
C THR A 196 12.42 -10.91 -9.11
N ASP A 197 13.42 -11.76 -9.17
CA ASP A 197 13.30 -13.08 -9.79
C ASP A 197 12.69 -14.11 -8.83
N TRP A 198 11.81 -14.98 -9.34
CA TRP A 198 11.27 -16.09 -8.58
C TRP A 198 12.38 -17.03 -8.07
N GLY A 199 12.34 -17.38 -6.79
CA GLY A 199 13.35 -18.18 -6.11
C GLY A 199 14.50 -17.36 -5.52
N SER A 200 14.54 -16.05 -5.76
CA SER A 200 15.55 -15.16 -5.19
C SER A 200 15.12 -14.47 -3.89
N GLY A 201 13.90 -14.70 -3.45
CA GLY A 201 13.29 -14.08 -2.28
C GLY A 201 14.00 -14.35 -0.96
N LYS A 202 13.50 -13.75 0.11
CA LYS A 202 14.10 -13.85 1.45
C LYS A 202 14.33 -15.30 1.88
N ARG A 203 13.33 -16.18 1.69
CA ARG A 203 13.44 -17.60 2.02
C ARG A 203 14.57 -18.31 1.29
N ALA A 204 14.76 -18.02 0.00
CA ALA A 204 15.80 -18.66 -0.81
C ALA A 204 17.22 -18.28 -0.37
N ARG A 205 17.38 -17.18 0.38
CA ARG A 205 18.67 -16.63 0.84
C ARG A 205 18.94 -16.81 2.34
N MET A 206 18.00 -17.38 3.08
CA MET A 206 18.15 -17.55 4.52
C MET A 206 19.35 -18.46 4.82
N THR A 207 20.34 -17.88 5.51
CA THR A 207 21.56 -18.59 5.94
C THR A 207 21.31 -19.45 7.18
N ASP A 208 20.25 -19.16 7.94
CA ASP A 208 19.78 -19.92 9.08
C ASP A 208 18.24 -20.04 9.05
N PRO A 209 17.73 -20.99 8.25
CA PRO A 209 16.27 -21.20 8.11
C PRO A 209 15.57 -21.54 9.43
N ASP A 210 16.28 -22.16 10.39
CA ASP A 210 15.68 -22.56 11.67
C ASP A 210 15.52 -21.36 12.62
N HIS A 211 16.44 -20.40 12.60
CA HIS A 211 16.36 -19.19 13.42
C HIS A 211 15.22 -18.27 12.95
N ASP A 212 15.18 -17.96 11.66
CA ASP A 212 14.14 -17.13 11.07
C ASP A 212 12.76 -17.80 11.13
N ARG A 213 12.71 -19.12 10.97
CA ARG A 213 11.48 -19.90 11.14
C ARG A 213 10.96 -19.84 12.58
N THR A 214 11.83 -19.91 13.57
CA THR A 214 11.47 -19.82 14.99
C THR A 214 10.93 -18.45 15.34
N LEU A 215 11.57 -17.37 14.85
CA LEU A 215 11.09 -15.99 15.03
C LEU A 215 9.74 -15.76 14.34
N ALA A 216 9.59 -16.23 13.12
CA ALA A 216 8.36 -16.09 12.36
C ALA A 216 7.20 -16.89 12.99
N ILE A 217 7.43 -18.10 13.45
CA ILE A 217 6.42 -18.90 14.17
C ILE A 217 6.03 -18.22 15.49
N ALA A 218 7.00 -17.66 16.23
CA ALA A 218 6.72 -16.93 17.46
C ALA A 218 5.87 -15.68 17.24
N GLN A 219 6.03 -15.04 16.09
CA GLN A 219 5.29 -13.81 15.71
C GLN A 219 3.96 -14.10 14.99
N MET A 220 3.85 -15.17 14.22
CA MET A 220 2.79 -15.41 13.25
C MET A 220 2.04 -16.75 13.40
N GLY A 221 2.48 -17.63 14.31
CA GLY A 221 1.82 -18.91 14.56
C GLY A 221 2.14 -20.03 13.54
N GLU A 222 1.46 -21.19 13.71
CA GLU A 222 1.68 -22.39 12.89
C GLU A 222 1.30 -22.21 11.40
N ASP A 223 0.42 -21.26 11.09
CA ASP A 223 -0.02 -20.96 9.71
C ASP A 223 1.13 -20.50 8.82
N PHE A 224 2.20 -19.96 9.41
CA PHE A 224 3.40 -19.52 8.68
C PHE A 224 4.05 -20.66 7.88
N VAL A 225 4.14 -21.86 8.46
CA VAL A 225 4.72 -23.04 7.78
C VAL A 225 3.92 -23.39 6.52
N THR A 226 2.59 -23.39 6.64
CA THR A 226 1.69 -23.65 5.51
C THR A 226 1.88 -22.62 4.39
N LEU A 227 2.08 -21.35 4.72
CA LEU A 227 2.31 -20.31 3.73
C LEU A 227 3.67 -20.46 3.04
N LEU A 228 4.72 -20.84 3.78
CA LEU A 228 6.03 -21.15 3.18
C LEU A 228 5.94 -22.28 2.15
N ASP A 229 5.16 -23.32 2.45
CA ASP A 229 4.96 -24.45 1.53
C ASP A 229 4.16 -24.04 0.28
N LYS A 230 3.28 -23.05 0.38
CA LYS A 230 2.55 -22.43 -0.75
C LYS A 230 3.40 -21.48 -1.58
N GLY A 231 4.65 -21.19 -1.22
CA GLY A 231 5.57 -20.32 -1.96
C GLY A 231 5.79 -18.94 -1.36
N ALA A 232 5.41 -18.70 -0.09
CA ALA A 232 5.73 -17.45 0.58
C ALA A 232 7.23 -17.16 0.59
N TRP A 233 7.59 -15.87 0.46
CA TRP A 233 8.98 -15.39 0.45
C TRP A 233 9.87 -15.99 -0.67
N GLN A 234 9.29 -16.29 -1.84
CA GLN A 234 10.05 -16.78 -2.99
C GLN A 234 10.53 -15.66 -3.91
N ILE A 235 9.82 -14.54 -3.95
CA ILE A 235 10.10 -13.42 -4.85
C ILE A 235 10.28 -12.10 -4.07
N ASP A 236 9.50 -11.89 -3.04
CA ASP A 236 9.58 -10.70 -2.20
C ASP A 236 10.94 -10.58 -1.51
N GLN A 237 11.47 -9.34 -1.43
CA GLN A 237 12.81 -9.03 -0.92
C GLN A 237 13.94 -9.75 -1.69
N GLY A 238 13.65 -10.14 -2.92
CA GLY A 238 14.53 -10.91 -3.79
C GLY A 238 15.61 -10.09 -4.48
N ASP A 239 16.19 -10.69 -5.52
CA ASP A 239 17.18 -10.06 -6.40
C ASP A 239 16.57 -9.78 -7.77
N SER A 240 16.79 -8.57 -8.27
CA SER A 240 16.45 -8.19 -9.63
C SER A 240 17.68 -8.30 -10.52
N THR A 241 17.59 -9.13 -11.57
CA THR A 241 18.69 -9.33 -12.53
C THR A 241 18.52 -8.50 -13.81
N ILE A 242 17.53 -7.59 -13.84
CA ILE A 242 17.34 -6.69 -14.99
C ILE A 242 18.60 -5.84 -15.24
N ASP A 243 18.82 -5.48 -16.51
CA ASP A 243 19.89 -4.56 -16.87
C ASP A 243 19.53 -3.10 -16.49
N GLU A 244 20.53 -2.22 -16.56
CA GLU A 244 20.36 -0.82 -16.20
C GLU A 244 19.44 -0.08 -17.18
N GLU A 245 19.44 -0.45 -18.47
CA GLU A 245 18.54 0.13 -19.46
C GLU A 245 17.08 -0.12 -19.08
N THR A 246 16.75 -1.34 -18.74
CA THR A 246 15.41 -1.73 -18.26
C THR A 246 15.06 -1.04 -16.93
N LEU A 247 15.99 -1.00 -15.96
CA LEU A 247 15.78 -0.31 -14.68
C LEU A 247 15.43 1.17 -14.92
N ARG A 248 16.19 1.84 -15.80
CA ARG A 248 15.98 3.25 -16.12
C ARG A 248 14.74 3.52 -16.96
N ALA A 249 14.39 2.61 -17.88
CA ALA A 249 13.23 2.79 -18.74
C ALA A 249 11.89 2.47 -18.04
N VAL A 250 11.90 1.48 -17.16
CA VAL A 250 10.66 0.95 -16.55
C VAL A 250 10.49 1.42 -15.10
N HIS A 251 11.50 1.27 -14.26
CA HIS A 251 11.35 1.44 -12.82
C HIS A 251 11.69 2.84 -12.30
N LEU A 252 12.51 3.62 -13.00
CA LEU A 252 12.92 4.97 -12.58
C LEU A 252 11.89 6.07 -12.88
N PRO A 253 11.12 6.05 -13.99
CA PRO A 253 10.22 7.14 -14.36
C PRO A 253 9.14 7.49 -13.30
N PRO A 254 8.52 6.53 -12.58
CA PRO A 254 7.56 6.87 -11.52
C PRO A 254 8.16 7.69 -10.38
N TYR A 255 9.43 7.44 -10.00
CA TYR A 255 10.12 8.23 -8.98
C TYR A 255 10.40 9.64 -9.48
N ARG A 256 10.84 9.80 -10.74
CA ARG A 256 11.04 11.12 -11.35
C ARG A 256 9.75 11.94 -11.29
N ALA A 257 8.63 11.37 -11.71
CA ALA A 257 7.33 12.05 -11.69
C ALA A 257 6.89 12.46 -10.27
N ALA A 258 7.08 11.60 -9.28
CA ALA A 258 6.75 11.90 -7.88
C ALA A 258 7.67 12.98 -7.28
N ILE A 259 8.97 12.99 -7.62
CA ILE A 259 9.94 14.02 -7.20
C ILE A 259 9.58 15.35 -7.83
N GLU A 260 9.24 15.38 -9.10
CA GLU A 260 8.79 16.59 -9.82
C GLU A 260 7.48 17.16 -9.24
N ALA A 261 6.57 16.29 -8.73
CA ALA A 261 5.39 16.69 -7.98
C ALA A 261 5.71 17.24 -6.57
N GLY A 262 6.96 17.11 -6.13
CA GLY A 262 7.49 17.68 -4.89
C GLY A 262 7.60 16.70 -3.73
N ALA A 263 7.70 15.39 -3.96
CA ALA A 263 7.96 14.42 -2.91
C ALA A 263 9.26 14.75 -2.15
N LEU A 264 9.22 14.68 -0.81
CA LEU A 264 10.34 15.00 0.07
C LEU A 264 10.87 13.78 0.86
N ASN A 265 10.32 12.59 0.59
CA ASN A 265 10.84 11.35 1.14
C ASN A 265 10.75 10.21 0.12
N VAL A 266 11.78 9.38 0.09
CA VAL A 266 11.87 8.13 -0.66
C VAL A 266 12.30 7.02 0.29
N MET A 267 11.59 5.89 0.25
CA MET A 267 11.92 4.69 1.02
C MET A 267 12.64 3.68 0.14
N VAL A 268 13.75 3.14 0.65
CA VAL A 268 14.60 2.16 -0.06
C VAL A 268 13.94 0.79 -0.06
N SER A 269 14.09 0.04 -1.14
CA SER A 269 13.56 -1.32 -1.27
C SER A 269 14.40 -2.35 -0.48
N TYR A 270 13.74 -3.40 -0.01
CA TYR A 270 14.42 -4.60 0.50
C TYR A 270 15.17 -5.39 -0.58
N SER A 271 14.80 -5.22 -1.85
CA SER A 271 15.37 -6.00 -2.95
C SER A 271 16.88 -5.76 -3.10
N SER A 272 17.51 -6.65 -3.84
CA SER A 272 18.84 -6.42 -4.39
C SER A 272 18.71 -6.12 -5.88
N TRP A 273 19.68 -5.45 -6.44
CA TRP A 273 19.88 -5.37 -7.88
C TRP A 273 21.25 -5.94 -8.23
N GLN A 274 21.27 -6.96 -9.10
CA GLN A 274 22.49 -7.68 -9.49
C GLN A 274 23.33 -8.14 -8.27
N GLY A 275 22.64 -8.63 -7.23
CA GLY A 275 23.25 -9.19 -6.02
C GLY A 275 23.59 -8.18 -4.94
N LEU A 276 23.55 -6.87 -5.20
CA LEU A 276 23.82 -5.84 -4.19
C LEU A 276 22.52 -5.34 -3.56
N LYS A 277 22.40 -5.44 -2.23
CA LYS A 277 21.24 -4.93 -1.47
C LYS A 277 21.05 -3.44 -1.70
N MET A 278 19.80 -3.04 -1.93
CA MET A 278 19.48 -1.65 -2.28
C MET A 278 19.89 -0.66 -1.18
N HIS A 279 19.81 -1.06 0.11
CA HIS A 279 20.24 -0.23 1.24
C HIS A 279 21.76 0.06 1.26
N ALA A 280 22.57 -0.71 0.53
CA ALA A 280 24.01 -0.46 0.37
C ALA A 280 24.37 0.04 -1.04
N HIS A 281 23.39 0.38 -1.86
CA HIS A 281 23.60 0.70 -3.26
C HIS A 281 23.92 2.18 -3.49
N CYS A 282 25.15 2.59 -3.21
CA CYS A 282 25.62 3.99 -3.32
C CYS A 282 25.29 4.62 -4.68
N TYR A 283 25.58 3.93 -5.78
CA TYR A 283 25.29 4.42 -7.13
C TYR A 283 23.81 4.80 -7.31
N LEU A 284 22.87 3.92 -6.95
CA LEU A 284 21.44 4.20 -7.15
C LEU A 284 20.91 5.25 -6.17
N ILE A 285 21.33 5.22 -4.90
CA ILE A 285 20.82 6.17 -3.90
C ILE A 285 21.49 7.54 -4.04
N THR A 286 22.84 7.57 -4.15
CA THR A 286 23.56 8.84 -4.13
C THR A 286 23.68 9.44 -5.52
N ASP A 287 24.19 8.68 -6.51
CA ASP A 287 24.48 9.24 -7.83
C ASP A 287 23.19 9.41 -8.66
N VAL A 288 22.32 8.39 -8.70
CA VAL A 288 21.09 8.44 -9.48
C VAL A 288 19.98 9.24 -8.76
N LEU A 289 19.53 8.82 -7.56
CA LEU A 289 18.41 9.46 -6.89
C LEU A 289 18.74 10.89 -6.45
N LYS A 290 19.81 11.05 -5.63
CA LYS A 290 20.14 12.38 -5.07
C LYS A 290 20.83 13.26 -6.11
N GLY A 291 21.69 12.68 -6.97
CA GLY A 291 22.47 13.41 -7.96
C GLY A 291 21.69 13.68 -9.25
N GLU A 292 21.39 12.63 -10.03
CA GLU A 292 20.79 12.74 -11.37
C GLU A 292 19.33 13.25 -11.31
N LEU A 293 18.50 12.67 -10.42
CA LEU A 293 17.11 13.11 -10.24
C LEU A 293 17.00 14.39 -9.41
N GLY A 294 18.09 14.86 -8.78
CA GLY A 294 18.10 16.08 -7.99
C GLY A 294 17.24 16.01 -6.72
N PHE A 295 17.08 14.82 -6.12
CA PHE A 295 16.25 14.64 -4.95
C PHE A 295 16.81 15.38 -3.73
N GLU A 296 16.08 16.37 -3.23
CA GLU A 296 16.49 17.24 -2.11
C GLU A 296 15.95 16.78 -0.75
N GLY A 297 14.94 15.88 -0.73
CA GLY A 297 14.40 15.29 0.48
C GLY A 297 15.33 14.29 1.13
N PHE A 298 14.87 13.54 2.11
CA PHE A 298 15.65 12.51 2.80
C PHE A 298 15.23 11.09 2.37
N VAL A 299 16.20 10.18 2.42
CA VAL A 299 16.03 8.76 2.12
C VAL A 299 15.87 7.99 3.43
N VAL A 300 14.77 7.23 3.57
CA VAL A 300 14.54 6.34 4.72
C VAL A 300 14.77 4.89 4.30
N SER A 301 15.30 4.05 5.21
CA SER A 301 15.34 2.61 5.01
C SER A 301 13.93 2.01 5.12
N ASP A 302 13.75 0.78 4.68
CA ASP A 302 12.59 -0.03 5.03
C ASP A 302 12.80 -0.70 6.40
N TRP A 303 11.74 -1.34 6.94
CA TRP A 303 11.70 -2.02 8.24
C TRP A 303 12.79 -3.09 8.36
N GLU A 304 13.75 -2.90 9.28
CA GLU A 304 14.93 -3.76 9.42
C GLU A 304 15.72 -4.00 8.12
N GLY A 305 15.55 -3.14 7.10
CA GLY A 305 16.19 -3.32 5.79
C GLY A 305 17.71 -3.17 5.83
N VAL A 306 18.23 -2.36 6.76
CA VAL A 306 19.67 -2.18 6.98
C VAL A 306 20.31 -3.49 7.47
N GLN A 307 19.65 -4.22 8.37
CA GLN A 307 20.14 -5.50 8.90
C GLN A 307 20.35 -6.57 7.81
N GLN A 308 19.68 -6.41 6.65
CA GLN A 308 19.81 -7.34 5.53
C GLN A 308 21.06 -7.10 4.65
N VAL A 309 21.83 -6.02 4.89
CA VAL A 309 23.03 -5.68 4.11
C VAL A 309 24.20 -6.59 4.47
N SER A 310 24.41 -6.85 5.76
CA SER A 310 25.50 -7.67 6.27
C SER A 310 25.08 -8.42 7.55
N PRO A 311 25.61 -9.63 7.77
CA PRO A 311 25.44 -10.31 9.07
C PRO A 311 26.09 -9.53 10.24
N ASP A 312 27.14 -8.76 9.96
CA ASP A 312 27.75 -7.84 10.92
C ASP A 312 27.00 -6.51 10.91
N PHE A 313 26.31 -6.21 12.01
CA PHE A 313 25.44 -5.04 12.12
C PHE A 313 26.20 -3.70 11.99
N ASP A 314 27.42 -3.61 12.55
CA ASP A 314 28.24 -2.40 12.43
C ASP A 314 28.60 -2.13 10.95
N THR A 315 28.95 -3.17 10.21
CA THR A 315 29.17 -3.11 8.77
C THR A 315 27.89 -2.71 8.02
N ALA A 316 26.74 -3.30 8.36
CA ALA A 316 25.46 -2.99 7.72
C ALA A 316 25.07 -1.52 7.89
N VAL A 317 25.22 -0.99 9.09
CA VAL A 317 24.95 0.44 9.40
C VAL A 317 25.89 1.34 8.61
N ARG A 318 27.21 1.08 8.66
CA ARG A 318 28.24 1.87 7.96
C ARG A 318 27.99 1.91 6.45
N GLU A 319 27.76 0.77 5.84
CA GLU A 319 27.55 0.68 4.38
C GLU A 319 26.25 1.37 3.94
N SER A 320 25.16 1.21 4.71
CA SER A 320 23.89 1.85 4.36
C SER A 320 23.94 3.37 4.50
N VAL A 321 24.52 3.89 5.58
CA VAL A 321 24.66 5.34 5.78
C VAL A 321 25.59 5.94 4.72
N ASN A 322 26.72 5.30 4.40
CA ASN A 322 27.63 5.74 3.36
C ASN A 322 27.02 5.63 1.94
N ALA A 323 26.11 4.67 1.71
CA ALA A 323 25.37 4.58 0.45
C ALA A 323 24.36 5.73 0.25
N GLY A 324 24.01 6.45 1.32
CA GLY A 324 23.15 7.62 1.22
C GLY A 324 21.81 7.50 1.95
N VAL A 325 21.60 6.45 2.76
CA VAL A 325 20.42 6.37 3.66
C VAL A 325 20.54 7.44 4.74
N ASP A 326 19.50 8.26 4.90
CA ASP A 326 19.51 9.42 5.80
C ASP A 326 18.82 9.14 7.14
N MET A 327 17.74 8.33 7.13
CA MET A 327 17.03 7.89 8.33
C MET A 327 16.89 6.37 8.30
N VAL A 328 17.17 5.71 9.43
CA VAL A 328 17.09 4.25 9.52
C VAL A 328 15.86 3.86 10.33
N MET A 329 14.99 3.08 9.67
CA MET A 329 13.86 2.41 10.31
C MET A 329 14.39 1.18 11.03
N VAL A 330 14.69 1.35 12.31
CA VAL A 330 15.20 0.32 13.22
C VAL A 330 14.18 0.09 14.32
N PRO A 331 13.16 -0.75 14.06
CA PRO A 331 11.95 -0.80 14.88
C PRO A 331 12.22 -1.20 16.32
N PHE A 332 13.17 -2.10 16.58
CA PHE A 332 13.35 -2.73 17.88
C PHE A 332 14.65 -2.33 18.56
N ASP A 333 15.80 -2.47 17.91
CA ASP A 333 17.13 -2.28 18.51
C ASP A 333 17.77 -0.95 18.12
N TYR A 334 17.03 0.14 18.34
CA TYR A 334 17.47 1.50 18.01
C TYR A 334 18.67 1.97 18.83
N GLU A 335 18.85 1.49 20.07
CA GLU A 335 20.01 1.84 20.89
C GLU A 335 21.31 1.26 20.30
N SER A 336 21.26 0.01 19.79
CA SER A 336 22.40 -0.61 19.07
C SER A 336 22.73 0.14 17.80
N PHE A 337 21.72 0.59 17.03
CA PHE A 337 21.94 1.42 15.84
C PHE A 337 22.67 2.73 16.19
N ILE A 338 22.20 3.45 17.21
CA ILE A 338 22.81 4.71 17.68
C ILE A 338 24.27 4.47 18.09
N ALA A 339 24.52 3.40 18.85
CA ALA A 339 25.87 3.05 19.29
C ALA A 339 26.78 2.66 18.13
N SER A 340 26.27 1.88 17.16
CA SER A 340 27.00 1.45 15.97
C SER A 340 27.40 2.64 15.08
N LEU A 341 26.44 3.52 14.78
CA LEU A 341 26.73 4.70 13.95
C LEU A 341 27.70 5.66 14.62
N ARG A 342 27.60 5.84 15.97
CA ARG A 342 28.56 6.65 16.72
C ARG A 342 29.97 6.08 16.60
N ARG A 343 30.17 4.76 16.80
CA ARG A 343 31.49 4.12 16.63
C ARG A 343 32.04 4.33 15.24
N ALA A 344 31.23 4.18 14.21
CA ALA A 344 31.64 4.37 12.82
C ALA A 344 32.09 5.82 12.53
N VAL A 345 31.42 6.82 13.13
CA VAL A 345 31.83 8.24 13.00
C VAL A 345 33.13 8.50 13.76
N GLU A 346 33.25 8.03 15.00
CA GLU A 346 34.43 8.19 15.83
C GLU A 346 35.68 7.51 15.24
N ALA A 347 35.48 6.39 14.53
CA ALA A 347 36.53 5.69 13.79
C ALA A 347 36.88 6.36 12.43
N GLY A 348 36.12 7.38 12.01
CA GLY A 348 36.29 8.04 10.70
C GLY A 348 35.80 7.19 9.50
N GLU A 349 35.05 6.13 9.74
CA GLU A 349 34.46 5.24 8.71
C GLU A 349 33.20 5.83 8.09
N VAL A 350 32.50 6.71 8.82
CA VAL A 350 31.42 7.59 8.32
C VAL A 350 31.84 9.03 8.59
N SER A 351 31.85 9.88 7.58
CA SER A 351 32.28 11.26 7.73
C SER A 351 31.23 12.13 8.44
N GLY A 352 31.71 13.16 9.14
CA GLY A 352 30.82 14.15 9.76
C GLY A 352 29.95 14.88 8.73
N GLU A 353 30.49 15.13 7.52
CA GLU A 353 29.74 15.75 6.43
C GLU A 353 28.58 14.85 5.95
N ARG A 354 28.77 13.51 5.96
CA ARG A 354 27.70 12.57 5.60
C ARG A 354 26.54 12.62 6.63
N ILE A 355 26.88 12.70 7.92
CA ILE A 355 25.91 12.86 9.00
C ILE A 355 25.19 14.20 8.87
N ASP A 356 25.94 15.28 8.62
CA ASP A 356 25.37 16.62 8.46
C ASP A 356 24.43 16.71 7.23
N ASP A 357 24.79 16.06 6.10
CA ASP A 357 23.89 15.98 4.95
C ASP A 357 22.58 15.26 5.29
N ALA A 358 22.64 14.10 5.97
CA ALA A 358 21.45 13.36 6.38
C ALA A 358 20.53 14.20 7.27
N VAL A 359 21.08 14.77 8.31
CA VAL A 359 20.33 15.56 9.29
C VAL A 359 19.77 16.84 8.65
N ARG A 360 20.55 17.51 7.79
CA ARG A 360 20.07 18.67 7.02
C ARG A 360 18.83 18.34 6.19
N ARG A 361 18.83 17.22 5.47
CA ARG A 361 17.68 16.76 4.67
C ARG A 361 16.44 16.50 5.54
N ILE A 362 16.62 15.83 6.67
CA ILE A 362 15.55 15.56 7.64
C ILE A 362 14.99 16.87 8.22
N LEU A 363 15.87 17.78 8.67
CA LEU A 363 15.46 19.07 9.25
C LEU A 363 14.80 19.99 8.22
N ASN A 364 15.30 20.03 6.97
CA ASN A 364 14.67 20.75 5.88
C ASN A 364 13.25 20.26 5.61
N THR A 365 13.03 18.94 5.62
CA THR A 365 11.69 18.35 5.44
C THR A 365 10.77 18.72 6.61
N LYS A 366 11.24 18.61 7.86
CA LYS A 366 10.48 19.06 9.05
C LYS A 366 10.15 20.55 8.99
N HIS A 367 11.09 21.37 8.51
CA HIS A 367 10.87 22.81 8.31
C HIS A 367 9.84 23.08 7.23
N ALA A 368 9.93 22.40 6.07
CA ALA A 368 8.96 22.51 4.99
C ALA A 368 7.55 22.14 5.46
N LEU A 369 7.41 21.10 6.30
CA LEU A 369 6.12 20.68 6.89
C LEU A 369 5.60 21.64 7.99
N GLY A 370 6.33 22.72 8.31
CA GLY A 370 5.94 23.69 9.34
C GLY A 370 5.98 23.16 10.78
N LEU A 371 6.60 21.99 11.04
CA LEU A 371 6.55 21.31 12.33
C LEU A 371 7.20 22.12 13.46
N PHE A 372 8.19 22.96 13.19
CA PHE A 372 8.84 23.81 14.19
C PHE A 372 7.90 24.89 14.76
N GLY A 373 6.94 25.33 13.97
CA GLY A 373 5.93 26.33 14.41
C GLY A 373 4.62 25.70 14.85
N GLN A 374 4.27 24.56 14.28
CA GLN A 374 2.99 23.88 14.51
C GLN A 374 3.17 22.34 14.54
N PRO A 375 3.67 21.78 15.65
CA PRO A 375 3.89 20.34 15.76
C PRO A 375 2.58 19.53 15.85
N HIS A 376 1.48 20.14 16.29
CA HIS A 376 0.16 19.51 16.40
C HIS A 376 -0.82 20.06 15.38
N THR A 377 -1.76 19.22 14.96
CA THR A 377 -2.89 19.60 14.11
C THR A 377 -4.11 20.01 14.94
N ASP A 378 -5.11 20.62 14.31
CA ASP A 378 -6.36 20.97 14.97
C ASP A 378 -7.15 19.69 15.37
N PRO A 379 -7.56 19.55 16.67
CA PRO A 379 -8.42 18.45 17.10
C PRO A 379 -9.77 18.37 16.37
N ALA A 380 -10.28 19.46 15.82
CA ALA A 380 -11.51 19.47 15.06
C ALA A 380 -11.44 18.58 13.80
N LEU A 381 -10.24 18.31 13.28
CA LEU A 381 -10.02 17.39 12.16
C LEU A 381 -10.44 15.94 12.46
N LEU A 382 -10.65 15.55 13.71
CA LEU A 382 -11.17 14.21 14.04
C LEU A 382 -12.52 13.91 13.38
N SER A 383 -13.31 14.93 13.03
CA SER A 383 -14.56 14.77 12.29
C SER A 383 -14.37 14.39 10.81
N GLU A 384 -13.17 14.54 10.27
CA GLU A 384 -12.83 14.13 8.90
C GLU A 384 -12.67 12.61 8.78
N VAL A 385 -12.27 11.93 9.88
CA VAL A 385 -11.99 10.50 9.85
C VAL A 385 -13.28 9.73 9.57
N GLY A 386 -13.33 9.03 8.43
CA GLY A 386 -14.50 8.28 7.99
C GLY A 386 -15.72 9.16 7.68
N SER A 387 -15.51 10.43 7.35
CA SER A 387 -16.61 11.35 7.02
C SER A 387 -17.43 10.87 5.82
N ASP A 388 -18.69 11.30 5.74
CA ASP A 388 -19.57 10.96 4.62
C ASP A 388 -18.97 11.36 3.27
N ALA A 389 -18.23 12.48 3.21
CA ALA A 389 -17.56 12.94 2.01
C ALA A 389 -16.43 11.98 1.59
N HIS A 390 -15.63 11.50 2.54
CA HIS A 390 -14.55 10.55 2.26
C HIS A 390 -15.10 9.17 1.88
N ARG A 391 -16.14 8.69 2.56
CA ARG A 391 -16.83 7.45 2.21
C ARG A 391 -17.48 7.53 0.82
N ALA A 392 -18.10 8.66 0.46
CA ALA A 392 -18.63 8.88 -0.88
C ALA A 392 -17.52 8.85 -1.96
N LEU A 393 -16.33 9.38 -1.65
CA LEU A 393 -15.16 9.30 -2.52
C LEU A 393 -14.67 7.86 -2.68
N ALA A 394 -14.62 7.07 -1.59
CA ALA A 394 -14.25 5.65 -1.64
C ALA A 394 -15.28 4.84 -2.45
N ARG A 395 -16.58 5.12 -2.31
CA ARG A 395 -17.64 4.52 -3.14
C ARG A 395 -17.46 4.85 -4.63
N GLU A 396 -17.10 6.11 -4.96
CA GLU A 396 -16.76 6.49 -6.34
C GLU A 396 -15.55 5.70 -6.85
N ALA A 397 -14.50 5.60 -6.03
CA ALA A 397 -13.28 4.88 -6.38
C ALA A 397 -13.53 3.39 -6.60
N ALA A 398 -14.32 2.73 -5.74
CA ALA A 398 -14.69 1.33 -5.88
C ALA A 398 -15.50 1.08 -7.17
N ALA A 399 -16.43 1.98 -7.52
CA ALA A 399 -17.17 1.90 -8.77
C ALA A 399 -16.28 2.02 -10.00
N LYS A 400 -15.33 2.99 -10.00
CA LYS A 400 -14.42 3.24 -11.12
C LYS A 400 -13.32 2.19 -11.27
N SER A 401 -12.95 1.48 -10.19
CA SER A 401 -11.90 0.46 -10.21
C SER A 401 -12.38 -0.89 -10.76
N ALA A 402 -13.68 -1.17 -10.70
CA ALA A 402 -14.24 -2.42 -11.17
C ALA A 402 -14.13 -2.56 -12.70
N VAL A 403 -13.57 -3.69 -13.17
CA VAL A 403 -13.34 -3.96 -14.59
C VAL A 403 -14.25 -5.10 -15.06
N LEU A 404 -15.17 -4.81 -15.98
CA LEU A 404 -16.04 -5.82 -16.61
C LEU A 404 -15.29 -6.47 -17.77
N LEU A 405 -14.79 -7.69 -17.59
CA LEU A 405 -13.97 -8.39 -18.57
C LEU A 405 -14.77 -9.30 -19.51
N LYS A 406 -15.90 -9.80 -19.05
CA LYS A 406 -16.85 -10.59 -19.85
C LYS A 406 -18.28 -10.21 -19.46
N ASN A 407 -19.16 -10.03 -20.45
CA ASN A 407 -20.58 -9.79 -20.23
C ASN A 407 -21.43 -10.44 -21.34
N GLY A 408 -22.05 -11.56 -21.03
CA GLY A 408 -23.02 -12.25 -21.88
C GLY A 408 -24.44 -11.71 -21.71
N GLY A 409 -24.60 -10.42 -21.42
CA GLY A 409 -25.91 -9.79 -21.24
C GLY A 409 -26.44 -9.88 -19.79
N VAL A 410 -25.56 -10.15 -18.80
CA VAL A 410 -25.95 -10.19 -17.37
C VAL A 410 -26.06 -8.78 -16.79
N PHE A 411 -25.11 -7.90 -17.15
CA PHE A 411 -25.04 -6.54 -16.60
C PHE A 411 -25.41 -5.47 -17.64
N PRO A 412 -26.12 -4.39 -17.22
CA PRO A 412 -26.62 -4.14 -15.88
C PRO A 412 -27.75 -5.12 -15.50
N LEU A 413 -27.86 -5.45 -14.21
CA LEU A 413 -28.91 -6.36 -13.73
C LEU A 413 -30.31 -5.77 -14.00
N PRO A 414 -31.27 -6.54 -14.58
CA PRO A 414 -32.62 -6.07 -14.81
C PRO A 414 -33.31 -5.57 -13.51
N GLU A 415 -34.19 -4.59 -13.62
CA GLU A 415 -34.83 -3.96 -12.44
C GLU A 415 -35.76 -4.90 -11.66
N ASP A 416 -36.27 -5.95 -12.28
CA ASP A 416 -37.14 -6.99 -11.72
C ASP A 416 -36.40 -8.31 -11.45
N ALA A 417 -35.06 -8.31 -11.57
CA ALA A 417 -34.27 -9.53 -11.44
C ALA A 417 -34.44 -10.20 -10.08
N ARG A 418 -34.56 -11.54 -10.11
CA ARG A 418 -34.33 -12.39 -8.94
C ARG A 418 -32.89 -12.84 -8.96
N LEU A 419 -32.12 -12.40 -7.96
CA LEU A 419 -30.69 -12.62 -7.86
C LEU A 419 -30.36 -13.53 -6.68
N LEU A 420 -29.60 -14.59 -6.91
CA LEU A 420 -28.98 -15.38 -5.87
C LEU A 420 -27.52 -14.95 -5.72
N VAL A 421 -27.12 -14.46 -4.56
CA VAL A 421 -25.74 -14.09 -4.24
C VAL A 421 -25.11 -15.22 -3.44
N ALA A 422 -23.91 -15.65 -3.82
CA ALA A 422 -23.11 -16.67 -3.13
C ALA A 422 -21.64 -16.23 -2.97
N GLY A 423 -20.95 -16.90 -2.06
CA GLY A 423 -19.59 -16.58 -1.64
C GLY A 423 -19.58 -15.72 -0.36
N LYS A 424 -18.79 -16.15 0.65
CA LYS A 424 -18.65 -15.41 1.91
C LYS A 424 -18.21 -13.97 1.70
N ALA A 425 -17.37 -13.76 0.68
CA ALA A 425 -16.81 -12.45 0.34
C ALA A 425 -17.86 -11.39 -0.07
N ALA A 426 -19.08 -11.80 -0.42
CA ALA A 426 -20.16 -10.85 -0.69
C ALA A 426 -20.55 -10.03 0.55
N ASP A 427 -20.37 -10.59 1.74
CA ASP A 427 -20.75 -10.00 3.03
C ASP A 427 -19.59 -10.01 4.03
N ASP A 428 -18.37 -9.79 3.55
CA ASP A 428 -17.15 -9.79 4.33
C ASP A 428 -16.30 -8.57 4.00
N LEU A 429 -16.23 -7.61 4.94
CA LEU A 429 -15.54 -6.35 4.75
C LEU A 429 -14.02 -6.54 4.74
N GLY A 430 -13.50 -7.47 5.51
CA GLY A 430 -12.07 -7.76 5.57
C GLY A 430 -11.54 -8.35 4.26
N LEU A 431 -12.25 -9.34 3.69
CA LEU A 431 -11.93 -9.88 2.36
C LEU A 431 -12.03 -8.81 1.26
N GLN A 432 -12.99 -7.90 1.39
CA GLN A 432 -13.18 -6.78 0.46
C GLN A 432 -12.04 -5.76 0.53
N CYS A 433 -11.49 -5.49 1.73
CA CYS A 433 -10.40 -4.55 1.93
C CYS A 433 -9.02 -5.15 1.64
N GLY A 434 -8.79 -6.42 1.97
CA GLY A 434 -7.51 -7.10 1.76
C GLY A 434 -6.46 -6.81 2.83
N GLY A 435 -5.20 -7.07 2.50
CA GLY A 435 -4.05 -6.81 3.36
C GLY A 435 -3.86 -5.32 3.68
N TRP A 436 -2.98 -5.01 4.63
CA TRP A 436 -2.74 -3.64 5.09
C TRP A 436 -4.00 -2.94 5.64
N THR A 437 -5.00 -3.69 6.09
CA THR A 437 -6.24 -3.13 6.65
C THR A 437 -6.33 -3.47 8.13
N ILE A 438 -6.24 -2.45 8.99
CA ILE A 438 -6.19 -2.47 10.47
C ILE A 438 -4.93 -3.16 11.00
N THR A 439 -4.59 -4.33 10.46
CA THR A 439 -3.33 -5.06 10.74
C THR A 439 -2.54 -5.23 9.45
N TRP A 440 -1.26 -5.60 9.57
CA TRP A 440 -0.39 -5.86 8.42
C TRP A 440 -0.99 -6.87 7.44
N MET A 441 -1.42 -8.04 7.95
CA MET A 441 -2.01 -9.10 7.11
C MET A 441 -3.43 -8.80 6.64
N GLY A 442 -4.13 -7.84 7.26
CA GLY A 442 -5.58 -7.72 7.13
C GLY A 442 -6.30 -8.78 7.95
N GLY A 443 -7.54 -9.09 7.60
CA GLY A 443 -8.35 -10.11 8.27
C GLY A 443 -9.68 -10.33 7.58
N GLU A 444 -10.47 -11.29 8.04
CA GLU A 444 -11.83 -11.57 7.58
C GLU A 444 -12.87 -10.92 8.50
N GLY A 445 -14.09 -10.75 8.01
CA GLY A 445 -15.23 -10.26 8.75
C GLY A 445 -15.31 -8.74 8.86
N ALA A 446 -15.96 -8.24 9.90
CA ALA A 446 -16.20 -6.81 10.14
C ALA A 446 -14.95 -6.15 10.79
N THR A 447 -13.86 -6.03 10.05
CA THR A 447 -12.56 -5.52 10.53
C THR A 447 -12.57 -4.02 10.82
N THR A 448 -13.42 -3.25 10.13
CA THR A 448 -13.56 -1.80 10.29
C THR A 448 -14.98 -1.36 9.95
N THR A 449 -15.24 -0.05 9.87
CA THR A 449 -16.51 0.52 9.43
C THR A 449 -16.57 0.58 7.91
N GLY A 450 -17.66 0.14 7.32
CA GLY A 450 -17.82 0.17 5.86
C GLY A 450 -19.17 -0.37 5.43
N THR A 451 -19.30 -0.64 4.14
CA THR A 451 -20.47 -1.25 3.50
C THR A 451 -19.99 -2.44 2.67
N THR A 452 -20.54 -3.63 2.93
CA THR A 452 -20.25 -4.81 2.10
C THR A 452 -20.94 -4.72 0.74
N LEU A 453 -20.49 -5.52 -0.22
CA LEU A 453 -21.18 -5.62 -1.51
C LEU A 453 -22.63 -6.04 -1.33
N LEU A 454 -22.92 -7.02 -0.46
CA LEU A 454 -24.26 -7.51 -0.22
C LEU A 454 -25.17 -6.42 0.37
N GLU A 455 -24.67 -5.63 1.32
CA GLU A 455 -25.39 -4.47 1.86
C GLU A 455 -25.66 -3.44 0.78
N GLY A 456 -24.68 -3.12 -0.06
CA GLY A 456 -24.82 -2.22 -1.20
C GLY A 456 -25.88 -2.71 -2.21
N LEU A 457 -25.84 -3.99 -2.57
CA LEU A 457 -26.83 -4.60 -3.45
C LEU A 457 -28.25 -4.51 -2.87
N ARG A 458 -28.42 -4.80 -1.57
CA ARG A 458 -29.72 -4.71 -0.89
C ARG A 458 -30.23 -3.27 -0.82
N ALA A 459 -29.37 -2.33 -0.50
CA ALA A 459 -29.72 -0.91 -0.43
C ALA A 459 -30.15 -0.34 -1.79
N GLY A 460 -29.48 -0.78 -2.88
CA GLY A 460 -29.79 -0.38 -4.26
C GLY A 460 -30.75 -1.30 -4.99
N ALA A 461 -31.42 -2.26 -4.29
CA ALA A 461 -32.18 -3.32 -4.94
C ALA A 461 -33.34 -2.80 -5.83
N GLY A 462 -33.99 -1.69 -5.46
CA GLY A 462 -35.18 -1.24 -6.18
C GLY A 462 -36.28 -2.29 -6.14
N GLY A 463 -36.72 -2.77 -7.31
CA GLY A 463 -37.68 -3.87 -7.44
C GLY A 463 -37.07 -5.28 -7.42
N ARG A 464 -35.74 -5.41 -7.37
CA ARG A 464 -35.03 -6.70 -7.43
C ARG A 464 -35.21 -7.49 -6.12
N ARG A 465 -35.31 -8.80 -6.24
CA ARG A 465 -35.25 -9.72 -5.10
C ARG A 465 -33.85 -10.30 -4.98
N ILE A 466 -33.17 -9.98 -3.91
CA ILE A 466 -31.81 -10.43 -3.63
C ILE A 466 -31.83 -11.45 -2.50
N GLU A 467 -31.45 -12.68 -2.80
CA GLU A 467 -31.28 -13.76 -1.84
C GLU A 467 -29.77 -14.04 -1.64
N TYR A 468 -29.39 -14.35 -0.42
CA TYR A 468 -28.01 -14.66 -0.08
C TYR A 468 -27.91 -16.08 0.49
N ALA A 469 -27.11 -16.90 -0.19
CA ALA A 469 -26.76 -18.24 0.23
C ALA A 469 -25.24 -18.41 0.05
N PRO A 470 -24.42 -18.11 1.09
CA PRO A 470 -22.96 -18.04 0.95
C PRO A 470 -22.32 -19.31 0.39
N ALA A 471 -22.83 -20.48 0.72
CA ALA A 471 -22.36 -21.75 0.19
C ALA A 471 -23.04 -22.18 -1.12
N GLY A 472 -23.96 -21.37 -1.68
CA GLY A 472 -24.71 -21.69 -2.88
C GLY A 472 -25.75 -22.80 -2.71
N GLU A 473 -26.16 -23.12 -1.47
CA GLU A 473 -27.06 -24.21 -1.14
C GLU A 473 -28.54 -23.84 -1.33
N GLY A 474 -29.39 -24.85 -1.52
CA GLY A 474 -30.83 -24.73 -1.70
C GLY A 474 -31.31 -25.36 -3.01
N GLU A 475 -32.63 -25.46 -3.18
CA GLU A 475 -33.28 -26.13 -4.33
C GLU A 475 -33.90 -25.13 -5.32
N GLU A 476 -34.23 -23.90 -4.87
CA GLU A 476 -34.87 -22.89 -5.71
C GLU A 476 -33.97 -22.42 -6.84
N ARG A 477 -34.54 -22.25 -8.02
CA ARG A 477 -33.84 -21.75 -9.22
C ARG A 477 -34.00 -20.24 -9.39
N PHE A 478 -32.94 -19.61 -9.89
CA PHE A 478 -32.87 -18.18 -10.11
C PHE A 478 -32.46 -17.85 -11.54
N PRO A 479 -32.97 -16.78 -12.13
CA PRO A 479 -32.50 -16.34 -13.44
C PRO A 479 -31.04 -15.93 -13.43
N VAL A 480 -30.57 -15.28 -12.35
CA VAL A 480 -29.17 -14.78 -12.22
C VAL A 480 -28.55 -15.21 -10.91
N GLY A 481 -27.35 -15.76 -10.98
CA GLY A 481 -26.46 -16.02 -9.85
C GLY A 481 -25.27 -15.08 -9.87
N LEU A 482 -24.95 -14.46 -8.73
CA LEU A 482 -23.75 -13.67 -8.52
C LEU A 482 -22.83 -14.42 -7.55
N VAL A 483 -21.67 -14.84 -8.02
CA VAL A 483 -20.68 -15.55 -7.19
C VAL A 483 -19.53 -14.60 -6.87
N VAL A 484 -19.32 -14.32 -5.59
CA VAL A 484 -18.21 -13.47 -5.14
C VAL A 484 -17.09 -14.35 -4.61
N LEU A 485 -16.01 -14.42 -5.38
CA LEU A 485 -14.79 -15.15 -5.05
C LEU A 485 -13.76 -14.17 -4.47
N ALA A 486 -12.91 -14.62 -3.56
CA ALA A 486 -11.86 -13.79 -2.97
C ALA A 486 -10.58 -14.59 -2.71
N GLU A 487 -9.41 -13.92 -2.86
CA GLU A 487 -8.21 -14.33 -2.15
C GLU A 487 -8.38 -14.01 -0.65
N GLU A 488 -7.79 -14.83 0.23
CA GLU A 488 -7.63 -14.47 1.63
C GLU A 488 -6.68 -13.26 1.73
N PRO A 489 -6.86 -12.36 2.73
CA PRO A 489 -5.96 -11.22 2.91
C PRO A 489 -4.51 -11.67 3.14
N TYR A 490 -3.58 -10.91 2.60
CA TYR A 490 -2.14 -11.14 2.76
C TYR A 490 -1.37 -9.84 2.59
N ALA A 491 -0.13 -9.81 3.10
CA ALA A 491 0.81 -8.73 2.88
C ALA A 491 2.20 -9.27 2.53
N GLU A 492 2.92 -8.52 1.70
CA GLU A 492 4.33 -8.74 1.35
C GLU A 492 4.64 -10.17 0.90
N GLY A 493 5.79 -10.71 1.28
CA GLY A 493 6.22 -12.06 0.94
C GLY A 493 5.30 -13.18 1.46
N MET A 494 4.45 -12.90 2.46
CA MET A 494 3.40 -13.83 2.89
C MET A 494 2.37 -14.06 1.78
N GLY A 495 2.22 -13.12 0.87
CA GLY A 495 1.36 -13.21 -0.29
C GLY A 495 2.01 -13.87 -1.52
N ASP A 496 3.30 -14.19 -1.51
CA ASP A 496 3.94 -14.91 -2.62
C ASP A 496 3.28 -16.27 -2.81
N ARG A 497 3.04 -16.67 -4.06
CA ARG A 497 2.35 -17.94 -4.39
C ARG A 497 3.00 -18.61 -5.60
N SER A 498 3.24 -19.90 -5.49
CA SER A 498 3.68 -20.75 -6.61
C SER A 498 2.55 -21.04 -7.61
N SER A 499 1.29 -20.87 -7.21
CA SER A 499 0.11 -21.07 -8.06
C SER A 499 -0.83 -19.87 -7.94
N LEU A 500 -1.34 -19.41 -9.07
CA LEU A 500 -2.37 -18.37 -9.18
C LEU A 500 -3.71 -18.94 -9.65
N ALA A 501 -3.89 -20.25 -9.61
CA ALA A 501 -5.15 -20.90 -10.00
C ALA A 501 -6.23 -20.65 -8.93
N LEU A 502 -7.49 -20.63 -9.37
CA LEU A 502 -8.62 -20.70 -8.46
C LEU A 502 -8.56 -21.98 -7.63
N THR A 503 -9.03 -21.92 -6.39
CA THR A 503 -9.11 -23.09 -5.51
C THR A 503 -10.22 -24.04 -5.95
N ASP A 504 -10.16 -25.30 -5.50
CA ASP A 504 -11.23 -26.26 -5.76
C ASP A 504 -12.55 -25.84 -5.10
N GLU A 505 -12.49 -25.14 -3.98
CA GLU A 505 -13.66 -24.55 -3.29
C GLU A 505 -14.32 -23.48 -4.14
N HIS A 506 -13.53 -22.60 -4.77
CA HIS A 506 -14.04 -21.60 -5.71
C HIS A 506 -14.78 -22.26 -6.88
N ARG A 507 -14.18 -23.28 -7.50
CA ARG A 507 -14.81 -24.02 -8.61
C ARG A 507 -16.07 -24.76 -8.19
N ALA A 508 -16.04 -25.39 -7.00
CA ALA A 508 -17.22 -26.08 -6.46
C ALA A 508 -18.36 -25.12 -6.17
N LEU A 509 -18.09 -23.90 -5.66
CA LEU A 509 -19.11 -22.88 -5.46
C LEU A 509 -19.74 -22.44 -6.77
N VAL A 510 -18.95 -22.15 -7.81
CA VAL A 510 -19.44 -21.79 -9.14
C VAL A 510 -20.28 -22.93 -9.72
N ALA A 511 -19.85 -24.18 -9.59
CA ALA A 511 -20.59 -25.35 -10.08
C ALA A 511 -21.97 -25.50 -9.41
N ARG A 512 -22.05 -25.27 -8.07
CA ARG A 512 -23.34 -25.27 -7.35
C ARG A 512 -24.26 -24.16 -7.86
N MET A 513 -23.73 -22.98 -8.09
CA MET A 513 -24.51 -21.85 -8.62
C MET A 513 -24.99 -22.08 -10.05
N ARG A 514 -24.16 -22.70 -10.92
CA ARG A 514 -24.55 -23.11 -12.28
C ARG A 514 -25.72 -24.12 -12.27
N ALA A 515 -25.80 -24.99 -11.27
CA ALA A 515 -26.92 -25.92 -11.13
C ALA A 515 -28.25 -25.24 -10.75
N ARG A 516 -28.18 -24.02 -10.16
CA ARG A 516 -29.33 -23.29 -9.62
C ARG A 516 -29.70 -22.04 -10.41
N CYS A 517 -28.81 -21.53 -11.24
CA CYS A 517 -29.03 -20.28 -11.94
C CYS A 517 -28.92 -20.47 -13.45
N ASP A 518 -29.74 -19.71 -14.20
CA ASP A 518 -29.72 -19.76 -15.65
C ASP A 518 -28.50 -19.05 -16.23
N GLN A 519 -28.10 -17.92 -15.60
CA GLN A 519 -26.86 -17.20 -15.85
C GLN A 519 -26.05 -17.07 -14.56
N VAL A 520 -24.71 -17.14 -14.67
CA VAL A 520 -23.79 -16.97 -13.53
C VAL A 520 -22.74 -15.92 -13.85
N ALA A 521 -22.74 -14.86 -13.06
CA ALA A 521 -21.70 -13.84 -13.04
C ALA A 521 -20.72 -14.11 -11.91
N VAL A 522 -19.43 -13.97 -12.18
CA VAL A 522 -18.36 -14.05 -11.17
C VAL A 522 -17.78 -12.67 -10.92
N VAL A 523 -17.75 -12.28 -9.65
CA VAL A 523 -17.03 -11.12 -9.13
C VAL A 523 -15.83 -11.64 -8.35
N LEU A 524 -14.63 -11.17 -8.70
CA LEU A 524 -13.40 -11.65 -8.09
C LEU A 524 -12.73 -10.54 -7.27
N TYR A 525 -12.58 -10.76 -5.95
CA TYR A 525 -11.70 -9.99 -5.09
C TYR A 525 -10.31 -10.61 -5.11
N SER A 526 -9.35 -9.90 -5.68
CA SER A 526 -7.96 -10.38 -5.73
C SER A 526 -6.97 -9.22 -5.78
N GLY A 527 -5.81 -9.43 -5.17
CA GLY A 527 -4.70 -8.47 -5.22
C GLY A 527 -3.90 -8.53 -6.52
N ARG A 528 -4.29 -9.40 -7.46
CA ARG A 528 -3.54 -9.68 -8.69
C ARG A 528 -4.39 -10.42 -9.71
N PRO A 529 -4.00 -10.45 -11.00
CA PRO A 529 -4.60 -11.34 -11.98
C PRO A 529 -4.41 -12.82 -11.60
N LEU A 530 -5.50 -13.55 -11.35
CA LEU A 530 -5.47 -15.00 -11.15
C LEU A 530 -5.62 -15.74 -12.48
N ILE A 531 -5.18 -16.99 -12.55
CA ILE A 531 -5.34 -17.84 -13.76
C ILE A 531 -6.78 -18.34 -13.81
N VAL A 532 -7.61 -17.64 -14.58
CA VAL A 532 -9.03 -17.92 -14.76
C VAL A 532 -9.38 -18.50 -16.13
N ALA A 533 -8.42 -18.59 -17.05
CA ALA A 533 -8.67 -19.05 -18.42
C ALA A 533 -9.38 -20.42 -18.50
N PRO A 534 -9.06 -21.43 -17.67
CA PRO A 534 -9.74 -22.72 -17.70
C PRO A 534 -11.22 -22.66 -17.27
N ASP A 535 -11.59 -21.67 -16.48
CA ASP A 535 -12.89 -21.58 -15.83
C ASP A 535 -13.83 -20.56 -16.54
N LEU A 536 -13.24 -19.62 -17.31
CA LEU A 536 -13.92 -18.44 -17.87
C LEU A 536 -15.04 -18.79 -18.87
N GLU A 537 -14.92 -19.90 -19.61
CA GLU A 537 -15.95 -20.31 -20.57
C GLU A 537 -17.27 -20.58 -19.86
N GLY A 538 -17.21 -21.16 -18.65
CA GLY A 538 -18.35 -21.50 -17.81
C GLY A 538 -19.06 -20.32 -17.14
N TRP A 539 -18.55 -19.08 -17.26
CA TRP A 539 -19.15 -17.89 -16.67
C TRP A 539 -19.86 -17.04 -17.71
N ASP A 540 -21.05 -16.52 -17.40
CA ASP A 540 -21.78 -15.63 -18.30
C ASP A 540 -21.28 -14.19 -18.22
N ALA A 541 -20.77 -13.77 -17.02
CA ALA A 541 -20.07 -12.50 -16.86
C ALA A 541 -18.90 -12.64 -15.88
N PHE A 542 -17.88 -11.77 -16.05
CA PHE A 542 -16.70 -11.73 -15.19
C PHE A 542 -16.32 -10.29 -14.87
N VAL A 543 -16.26 -9.96 -13.59
CA VAL A 543 -15.83 -8.67 -13.04
C VAL A 543 -14.59 -8.87 -12.20
N ALA A 544 -13.48 -8.23 -12.57
CA ALA A 544 -12.33 -8.06 -11.72
C ALA A 544 -12.61 -6.83 -10.81
N ALA A 545 -12.93 -7.08 -9.55
CA ALA A 545 -13.26 -6.05 -8.58
C ALA A 545 -12.05 -5.62 -7.75
N TRP A 546 -10.92 -6.34 -7.90
CA TRP A 546 -9.68 -6.11 -7.17
C TRP A 546 -9.91 -6.19 -5.66
N LEU A 547 -9.44 -5.20 -4.90
CA LEU A 547 -9.66 -5.03 -3.47
C LEU A 547 -10.34 -3.66 -3.29
N PRO A 548 -11.68 -3.59 -3.31
CA PRO A 548 -12.43 -2.33 -3.45
C PRO A 548 -12.45 -1.43 -2.20
N GLY A 549 -11.89 -1.88 -1.07
CA GLY A 549 -11.85 -1.08 0.16
C GLY A 549 -13.16 -1.11 0.96
N SER A 550 -13.39 -0.09 1.80
CA SER A 550 -14.52 -0.09 2.76
C SER A 550 -15.90 0.13 2.14
N GLU A 551 -15.99 0.57 0.87
CA GLU A 551 -17.27 1.00 0.29
C GLU A 551 -17.73 0.08 -0.86
N GLY A 552 -18.08 -1.17 -0.55
CA GLY A 552 -18.63 -2.15 -1.50
C GLY A 552 -19.92 -1.72 -2.19
N ALA A 553 -20.62 -0.73 -1.64
CA ALA A 553 -21.74 -0.08 -2.29
C ALA A 553 -21.35 0.53 -3.66
N GLY A 554 -20.10 0.96 -3.85
CA GLY A 554 -19.61 1.43 -5.15
C GLY A 554 -19.58 0.34 -6.22
N LEU A 555 -19.20 -0.87 -5.83
CA LEU A 555 -19.28 -2.03 -6.71
C LEU A 555 -20.73 -2.41 -7.00
N ALA A 556 -21.62 -2.35 -6.01
CA ALA A 556 -23.06 -2.57 -6.21
C ALA A 556 -23.65 -1.57 -7.22
N ASP A 557 -23.22 -0.30 -7.22
CA ASP A 557 -23.71 0.73 -8.16
C ASP A 557 -23.49 0.32 -9.63
N VAL A 558 -22.32 -0.25 -9.96
CA VAL A 558 -22.04 -0.66 -11.36
C VAL A 558 -22.75 -1.97 -11.72
N LEU A 559 -22.89 -2.91 -10.79
CA LEU A 559 -23.62 -4.17 -11.03
C LEU A 559 -25.12 -3.92 -11.24
N LEU A 560 -25.69 -3.00 -10.49
CA LEU A 560 -27.13 -2.63 -10.59
C LEU A 560 -27.42 -1.65 -11.74
N GLY A 561 -26.40 -1.07 -12.37
CA GLY A 561 -26.56 -0.12 -13.47
C GLY A 561 -26.82 1.33 -13.02
N ALA A 562 -26.65 1.65 -11.74
CA ALA A 562 -26.69 3.02 -11.25
C ALA A 562 -25.51 3.87 -11.75
N ARG A 563 -24.39 3.22 -12.08
CA ARG A 563 -23.21 3.79 -12.73
C ARG A 563 -22.71 2.85 -13.82
N PRO A 564 -22.07 3.36 -14.90
CA PRO A 564 -21.46 2.51 -15.91
C PRO A 564 -20.17 1.88 -15.38
N PHE A 565 -19.80 0.71 -15.88
CA PHE A 565 -18.44 0.21 -15.76
C PHE A 565 -17.49 1.08 -16.60
N THR A 566 -16.47 1.64 -15.97
CA THR A 566 -15.46 2.47 -16.66
C THR A 566 -14.04 1.97 -16.48
N GLY A 567 -13.81 1.08 -15.52
CA GLY A 567 -12.49 0.51 -15.23
C GLY A 567 -11.89 -0.20 -16.45
N ARG A 568 -10.56 -0.07 -16.59
CA ARG A 568 -9.78 -0.74 -17.64
C ARG A 568 -8.55 -1.39 -17.00
N LEU A 569 -8.19 -2.58 -17.47
CA LEU A 569 -7.00 -3.26 -16.96
C LEU A 569 -5.76 -2.36 -17.08
N SER A 570 -5.04 -2.20 -15.98
CA SER A 570 -3.72 -1.55 -15.93
C SER A 570 -2.57 -2.55 -16.05
N PHE A 571 -2.90 -3.85 -16.04
CA PHE A 571 -1.99 -4.97 -16.26
C PHE A 571 -2.54 -5.89 -17.34
N ASP A 572 -1.66 -6.52 -18.10
CA ASP A 572 -2.04 -7.69 -18.91
C ASP A 572 -2.45 -8.85 -17.99
N TRP A 573 -3.58 -9.47 -18.24
CA TRP A 573 -4.04 -10.64 -17.50
C TRP A 573 -3.44 -11.91 -18.11
N PRO A 574 -2.59 -12.69 -17.39
CA PRO A 574 -1.95 -13.87 -17.94
C PRO A 574 -2.98 -14.97 -18.22
N ARG A 575 -2.75 -15.72 -19.29
CA ARG A 575 -3.56 -16.90 -19.63
C ARG A 575 -3.16 -18.10 -18.79
N THR A 576 -1.84 -18.25 -18.58
CA THR A 576 -1.22 -19.35 -17.84
C THR A 576 -0.10 -18.84 -16.95
N LEU A 577 0.35 -19.65 -16.02
CA LEU A 577 1.50 -19.32 -15.17
C LEU A 577 2.81 -19.19 -15.96
N ALA A 578 2.92 -19.85 -17.12
CA ALA A 578 4.10 -19.76 -17.99
C ALA A 578 4.27 -18.38 -18.66
N ASP A 579 3.24 -17.53 -18.62
CA ASP A 579 3.29 -16.16 -19.13
C ASP A 579 3.97 -15.18 -18.13
N LEU A 580 4.42 -15.69 -16.99
CA LEU A 580 5.10 -14.93 -15.95
C LEU A 580 6.59 -15.29 -15.85
N PRO A 581 7.51 -14.34 -15.55
CA PRO A 581 7.24 -12.91 -15.44
C PRO A 581 6.82 -12.28 -16.76
N ARG A 582 6.03 -11.21 -16.69
CA ARG A 582 5.58 -10.46 -17.88
C ARG A 582 6.77 -9.83 -18.60
N ARG A 583 6.84 -10.03 -19.91
CA ARG A 583 7.84 -9.44 -20.81
C ARG A 583 7.14 -8.86 -22.03
N GLU A 584 7.81 -7.97 -22.74
CA GLU A 584 7.30 -7.48 -24.03
C GLU A 584 7.00 -8.67 -24.96
N GLY A 585 5.79 -8.68 -25.56
CA GLY A 585 5.34 -9.77 -26.42
C GLY A 585 4.79 -11.01 -25.72
N SER A 586 4.76 -11.08 -24.36
CA SER A 586 4.07 -12.17 -23.64
C SER A 586 2.60 -12.28 -24.06
N ASP A 587 2.06 -13.51 -24.12
CA ASP A 587 0.62 -13.71 -24.36
C ASP A 587 -0.21 -13.22 -23.18
N ALA A 588 -1.48 -12.91 -23.41
CA ALA A 588 -2.41 -12.48 -22.38
C ALA A 588 -3.81 -12.98 -22.66
N LEU A 589 -4.54 -13.34 -21.62
CA LEU A 589 -5.98 -13.62 -21.69
C LEU A 589 -6.76 -12.34 -22.02
N PHE A 590 -6.38 -11.24 -21.34
CA PHE A 590 -6.85 -9.88 -21.61
C PHE A 590 -5.66 -8.92 -21.57
N ARG A 591 -5.63 -7.98 -22.51
CA ARG A 591 -4.56 -6.96 -22.60
C ARG A 591 -4.87 -5.76 -21.72
N VAL A 592 -3.84 -4.99 -21.37
CA VAL A 592 -3.98 -3.63 -20.83
C VAL A 592 -5.00 -2.85 -21.65
N GLY A 593 -5.86 -2.10 -20.97
CA GLY A 593 -6.97 -1.36 -21.56
C GLY A 593 -8.23 -2.18 -21.78
N ALA A 594 -8.19 -3.52 -21.60
CA ALA A 594 -9.40 -4.34 -21.67
C ALA A 594 -10.40 -3.96 -20.57
N GLY A 595 -11.67 -4.02 -20.92
CA GLY A 595 -12.81 -3.72 -20.06
C GLY A 595 -13.99 -3.29 -20.93
N GLN A 596 -15.19 -3.72 -20.56
CA GLN A 596 -16.44 -3.35 -21.23
C GLN A 596 -17.12 -2.22 -20.45
N THR A 597 -17.91 -1.42 -21.13
CA THR A 597 -18.76 -0.39 -20.52
C THR A 597 -20.21 -0.83 -20.63
N THR A 598 -21.00 -0.55 -19.61
CA THR A 598 -22.46 -0.73 -19.66
C THR A 598 -23.14 0.61 -19.85
N ASP A 599 -24.29 0.61 -20.53
CA ASP A 599 -25.14 1.79 -20.61
C ASP A 599 -25.77 2.05 -19.22
N VAL A 600 -25.84 3.31 -18.82
CA VAL A 600 -26.61 3.71 -17.63
C VAL A 600 -28.09 3.68 -18.05
N ALA A 601 -28.97 3.20 -17.17
CA ALA A 601 -30.41 3.38 -17.38
C ALA A 601 -30.68 4.89 -17.49
N GLU A 602 -31.11 5.35 -18.67
CA GLU A 602 -31.54 6.76 -18.82
C GLU A 602 -32.62 7.04 -17.77
N GLU A 603 -32.47 8.13 -17.01
CA GLU A 603 -33.57 8.69 -16.23
C GLU A 603 -34.73 8.90 -17.21
N ARG A 604 -35.69 7.98 -17.21
CA ARG A 604 -36.94 8.20 -17.95
C ARG A 604 -37.61 9.38 -17.28
N SER A 605 -37.47 10.56 -17.90
CA SER A 605 -38.30 11.71 -17.56
C SER A 605 -39.74 11.26 -17.46
N PRO A 606 -40.48 11.60 -16.40
CA PRO A 606 -41.89 11.25 -16.33
C PRO A 606 -42.58 11.87 -17.56
N VAL A 607 -43.15 11.01 -18.40
CA VAL A 607 -44.01 11.43 -19.51
C VAL A 607 -45.16 12.19 -18.87
N THR A 608 -45.11 13.53 -18.95
CA THR A 608 -46.26 14.38 -18.66
C THR A 608 -47.29 14.12 -19.77
N GLY A 609 -48.29 13.29 -19.47
CA GLY A 609 -49.52 13.15 -20.19
C GLY A 609 -50.59 14.08 -19.68
#